data_d205d607d058af770450bd3c26956ce1
#
_entry.id   d205d607d058af770450bd3c26956ce1
#
_cell.length_a   1.000
_cell.length_b   1.000
_cell.length_c   1.000
_cell.angle_alpha   90.00
_cell.angle_beta   90.00
_cell.angle_gamma   90.00
#
_symmetry.space_group_name_H-M   'P 1'
#
loop_
_entity.id
_entity.type
_entity.pdbx_description
1 polymer ?
#
loop_
_entity_poly.entity_id
_entity_poly.type
_entity_poly.pdbx_seq_one_letter_code
_entity_poly.pdbx_strand_id
1 'polypeptide(L)'
;VYSRPGLDLRSREIAVVAALTAMGIAAPQLKVHIQGALNVGVTREEVIEVIMQMAVYAGFPAALNGLSAAREVFAADDEKSARPLAEPRALVEPA
;
A
#
# COMPACT_ATOMS: atom_id res chain seq x y z
N VAL A 1 10.97 14.35 6.95
CA VAL A 1 11.15 14.11 5.52
C VAL A 1 9.86 14.31 4.76
N TYR A 2 8.77 13.74 5.26
CA TYR A 2 7.50 13.77 4.54
C TYR A 2 6.84 15.15 4.53
N SER A 3 7.27 16.05 5.40
CA SER A 3 6.72 17.41 5.43
C SER A 3 7.49 18.40 4.56
N ARG A 4 8.57 17.95 3.92
CA ARG A 4 9.35 18.85 3.07
C ARG A 4 8.57 19.15 1.78
N PRO A 5 8.61 20.39 1.31
CA PRO A 5 7.72 20.77 0.19
C PRO A 5 8.21 20.39 -1.20
N GLY A 6 9.41 19.81 -1.32
CA GLY A 6 9.98 19.51 -2.64
C GLY A 6 9.29 18.39 -3.39
N LEU A 7 8.50 17.55 -2.71
CA LEU A 7 7.80 16.44 -3.34
C LEU A 7 6.52 16.16 -2.55
N ASP A 8 5.44 15.98 -3.26
CA ASP A 8 4.14 15.73 -2.61
C ASP A 8 4.09 14.34 -1.97
N LEU A 9 3.17 14.16 -1.07
CA LEU A 9 3.05 12.93 -0.28
C LEU A 9 2.70 11.72 -1.15
N ARG A 10 1.83 11.91 -2.13
CA ARG A 10 1.44 10.84 -3.05
C ARG A 10 2.65 10.29 -3.80
N SER A 11 3.49 11.19 -4.34
CA SER A 11 4.69 10.78 -5.07
C SER A 11 5.71 10.11 -4.14
N ARG A 12 5.81 10.58 -2.90
CA ARG A 12 6.71 9.96 -1.93
C ARG A 12 6.29 8.53 -1.64
N GLU A 13 4.98 8.27 -1.50
CA GLU A 13 4.52 6.91 -1.24
C GLU A 13 4.73 5.99 -2.44
N ILE A 14 4.55 6.51 -3.66
CA ILE A 14 4.86 5.74 -4.86
C ILE A 14 6.33 5.32 -4.86
N ALA A 15 7.22 6.26 -4.56
CA ALA A 15 8.66 5.98 -4.52
C ALA A 15 9.00 4.94 -3.46
N VAL A 16 8.37 5.02 -2.29
CA VAL A 16 8.62 4.07 -1.21
C VAL A 16 8.12 2.68 -1.59
N VAL A 17 6.93 2.57 -2.20
CA VAL A 17 6.42 1.28 -2.65
C VAL A 17 7.38 0.65 -3.65
N ALA A 18 7.89 1.44 -4.60
CA ALA A 18 8.87 0.94 -5.58
C ALA A 18 10.14 0.47 -4.88
N ALA A 19 10.68 1.27 -3.96
CA ALA A 19 11.93 0.94 -3.28
C ALA A 19 11.79 -0.32 -2.44
N LEU A 20 10.72 -0.43 -1.67
CA LEU A 20 10.51 -1.58 -0.79
C LEU A 20 10.25 -2.86 -1.59
N THR A 21 9.55 -2.73 -2.72
CA THR A 21 9.34 -3.86 -3.62
C THR A 21 10.70 -4.35 -4.14
N ALA A 22 11.53 -3.41 -4.58
CA ALA A 22 12.84 -3.76 -5.15
C ALA A 22 13.76 -4.41 -4.13
N MET A 23 13.66 -4.00 -2.87
CA MET A 23 14.48 -4.59 -1.80
C MET A 23 14.18 -6.08 -1.58
N GLY A 24 12.95 -6.49 -1.79
CA GLY A 24 12.59 -7.90 -1.75
C GLY A 24 12.46 -8.53 -0.38
N ILE A 25 12.93 -7.85 0.67
CA ILE A 25 12.95 -8.41 2.02
C ILE A 25 12.15 -7.57 3.02
N ALA A 26 11.44 -6.57 2.53
CA ALA A 26 10.78 -5.60 3.38
C ALA A 26 9.26 -5.73 3.32
N ALA A 27 8.74 -6.97 3.27
CA ALA A 27 7.31 -7.19 3.10
C ALA A 27 6.44 -6.52 4.16
N PRO A 28 6.76 -6.56 5.46
CA PRO A 28 5.91 -5.87 6.44
C PRO A 28 5.86 -4.36 6.22
N GLN A 29 7.01 -3.74 5.94
CA GLN A 29 7.07 -2.32 5.67
C GLN A 29 6.37 -1.99 4.36
N LEU A 30 6.50 -2.85 3.35
CA LEU A 30 5.84 -2.65 2.08
C LEU A 30 4.32 -2.61 2.25
N LYS A 31 3.76 -3.52 3.05
CA LYS A 31 2.31 -3.54 3.28
C LYS A 31 1.84 -2.24 3.93
N VAL A 32 2.59 -1.75 4.92
CA VAL A 32 2.26 -0.49 5.58
C VAL A 32 2.23 0.65 4.57
N HIS A 33 3.22 0.71 3.70
CA HIS A 33 3.30 1.81 2.73
C HIS A 33 2.34 1.66 1.57
N ILE A 34 1.96 0.44 1.19
CA ILE A 34 0.89 0.27 0.20
C ILE A 34 -0.41 0.86 0.77
N GLN A 35 -0.73 0.56 2.03
CA GLN A 35 -1.92 1.15 2.65
C GLN A 35 -1.79 2.67 2.72
N GLY A 36 -0.60 3.17 3.08
CA GLY A 36 -0.35 4.60 3.10
C GLY A 36 -0.54 5.24 1.74
N ALA A 37 -0.11 4.57 0.68
CA ALA A 37 -0.28 5.06 -0.68
C ALA A 37 -1.76 5.18 -1.03
N LEU A 38 -2.55 4.16 -0.73
CA LEU A 38 -3.99 4.21 -0.95
C LEU A 38 -4.62 5.36 -0.18
N ASN A 39 -4.16 5.59 1.05
CA ASN A 39 -4.72 6.64 1.89
C ASN A 39 -4.48 8.04 1.35
N VAL A 40 -3.43 8.23 0.55
CA VAL A 40 -3.12 9.54 -0.03
C VAL A 40 -3.52 9.63 -1.50
N GLY A 41 -4.35 8.71 -1.98
CA GLY A 41 -4.97 8.82 -3.30
C GLY A 41 -4.29 8.07 -4.42
N VAL A 42 -3.29 7.25 -4.13
CA VAL A 42 -2.72 6.36 -5.14
C VAL A 42 -3.74 5.24 -5.38
N THR A 43 -4.04 4.95 -6.62
CA THR A 43 -5.04 3.92 -6.92
C THR A 43 -4.42 2.53 -6.84
N ARG A 44 -5.27 1.52 -6.72
CA ARG A 44 -4.79 0.13 -6.73
C ARG A 44 -4.06 -0.20 -8.02
N GLU A 45 -4.61 0.28 -9.14
CA GLU A 45 -3.97 0.07 -10.44
C GLU A 45 -2.58 0.68 -10.47
N GLU A 46 -2.45 1.89 -9.91
CA GLU A 46 -1.14 2.54 -9.86
C GLU A 46 -0.15 1.77 -9.00
N VAL A 47 -0.60 1.25 -7.87
CA VAL A 47 0.26 0.42 -7.01
C VAL A 47 0.76 -0.80 -7.78
N ILE A 48 -0.16 -1.48 -8.47
CA ILE A 48 0.19 -2.68 -9.24
C ILE A 48 1.18 -2.33 -10.36
N GLU A 49 0.95 -1.22 -11.06
CA GLU A 49 1.85 -0.83 -12.15
C GLU A 49 3.25 -0.50 -11.64
N VAL A 50 3.35 0.16 -10.49
CA VAL A 50 4.65 0.46 -9.88
C VAL A 50 5.38 -0.82 -9.52
N ILE A 51 4.68 -1.77 -8.91
CA ILE A 51 5.28 -3.05 -8.51
C ILE A 51 5.73 -3.84 -9.73
N MET A 52 4.89 -3.89 -10.77
CA MET A 52 5.24 -4.59 -12.01
C MET A 52 6.43 -3.96 -12.70
N GLN A 53 6.56 -2.65 -12.62
CA GLN A 53 7.72 -1.96 -13.18
C GLN A 53 9.01 -2.45 -12.51
N MET A 54 8.96 -2.80 -11.25
CA MET A 54 10.12 -3.30 -10.53
C MET A 54 10.59 -4.66 -11.04
N ALA A 55 9.77 -5.39 -11.79
CA ALA A 55 10.24 -6.64 -12.43
C ALA A 55 11.39 -6.37 -13.39
N VAL A 56 11.40 -5.20 -14.03
CA VAL A 56 12.46 -4.82 -14.95
C VAL A 56 13.76 -4.53 -14.22
N TYR A 57 13.66 -3.85 -13.08
CA TYR A 57 14.85 -3.34 -12.37
C TYR A 57 15.31 -4.25 -11.24
N ALA A 58 14.43 -5.04 -10.66
CA ALA A 58 14.74 -5.84 -9.48
C ALA A 58 14.45 -7.33 -9.68
N GLY A 59 13.86 -7.72 -10.81
CA GLY A 59 13.58 -9.11 -11.15
C GLY A 59 12.16 -9.55 -10.78
N PHE A 60 11.71 -10.63 -11.42
CA PHE A 60 10.37 -11.15 -11.20
C PHE A 60 10.11 -11.60 -9.76
N PRO A 61 11.05 -12.26 -9.06
CA PRO A 61 10.76 -12.67 -7.68
C PRO A 61 10.37 -11.49 -6.78
N ALA A 62 11.08 -10.37 -6.89
CA ALA A 62 10.76 -9.18 -6.10
C ALA A 62 9.38 -8.64 -6.45
N ALA A 63 9.06 -8.56 -7.75
CA ALA A 63 7.77 -8.08 -8.19
C ALA A 63 6.63 -9.00 -7.75
N LEU A 64 6.83 -10.32 -7.84
CA LEU A 64 5.81 -11.28 -7.41
C LEU A 64 5.56 -11.18 -5.91
N ASN A 65 6.61 -11.01 -5.12
CA ASN A 65 6.46 -10.81 -3.67
C ASN A 65 5.71 -9.50 -3.39
N GLY A 66 5.99 -8.45 -4.17
CA GLY A 66 5.28 -7.18 -4.04
C GLY A 66 3.80 -7.32 -4.37
N LEU A 67 3.47 -8.04 -5.44
CA LEU A 67 2.08 -8.28 -5.81
C LEU A 67 1.34 -9.07 -4.75
N SER A 68 2.02 -10.04 -4.11
CA SER A 68 1.43 -10.80 -3.02
C SER A 68 1.12 -9.89 -1.83
N ALA A 69 2.05 -8.99 -1.47
CA ALA A 69 1.82 -8.03 -0.40
C ALA A 69 0.64 -7.10 -0.73
N ALA A 70 0.57 -6.63 -1.98
CA ALA A 70 -0.52 -5.76 -2.42
C ALA A 70 -1.86 -6.47 -2.31
N ARG A 71 -1.91 -7.74 -2.72
CA ARG A 71 -3.16 -8.51 -2.63
C ARG A 71 -3.67 -8.59 -1.20
N GLU A 72 -2.76 -8.81 -0.24
CA GLU A 72 -3.15 -8.88 1.16
C GLU A 72 -3.69 -7.55 1.66
N VAL A 73 -3.04 -6.44 1.28
CA VAL A 73 -3.49 -5.12 1.67
C VAL A 73 -4.85 -4.81 1.06
N PHE A 74 -5.04 -5.13 -0.23
CA PHE A 74 -6.30 -4.86 -0.91
C PHE A 74 -7.44 -5.67 -0.29
N ALA A 75 -7.18 -6.94 0.07
CA ALA A 75 -8.18 -7.77 0.71
C ALA A 75 -8.59 -7.20 2.08
N ALA A 76 -7.61 -6.75 2.85
CA ALA A 76 -7.90 -6.14 4.16
C ALA A 76 -8.65 -4.82 4.00
N ASP A 77 -8.31 -4.04 2.98
CA ASP A 77 -8.98 -2.78 2.69
C ASP A 77 -10.44 -3.02 2.27
N ASP A 78 -10.68 -4.05 1.45
CA ASP A 78 -12.03 -4.43 1.06
C ASP A 78 -12.85 -4.86 2.27
N GLU A 79 -12.25 -5.61 3.18
CA GLU A 79 -12.92 -6.08 4.38
C GLU A 79 -13.35 -4.91 5.25
N LYS A 80 -12.48 -3.92 5.41
CA LYS A 80 -12.81 -2.72 6.17
C LYS A 80 -13.97 -1.97 5.53
N SER A 81 -13.95 -1.83 4.21
CA SER A 81 -15.00 -1.11 3.48
C SER A 81 -16.34 -1.82 3.56
N ALA A 82 -16.33 -3.15 3.70
CA ALA A 82 -17.56 -3.95 3.73
C ALA A 82 -18.23 -3.93 5.11
N ARG A 83 -17.55 -3.44 6.15
CA ARG A 83 -18.14 -3.43 7.48
C ARG A 83 -19.30 -2.46 7.55
N PRO A 84 -20.40 -2.85 8.22
CA PRO A 84 -21.51 -1.92 8.41
C PRO A 84 -21.05 -0.73 9.25
N LEU A 85 -21.49 0.45 8.86
CA LEU A 85 -21.16 1.67 9.59
C LEU A 85 -21.77 1.68 10.98
N ALA A 86 -22.90 1.00 11.14
CA ALA A 86 -23.61 0.97 12.41
C ALA A 86 -22.87 0.23 13.50
N GLU A 87 -21.89 -0.51 13.16
CA GLU A 87 -21.10 -1.19 14.16
C GLU A 87 -20.27 -0.19 14.89
N PRO A 88 -20.48 0.23 15.65
CA PRO A 88 -19.66 1.26 16.14
C PRO A 88 -19.03 0.99 17.39
N ARG A 89 -19.17 1.07 16.81
CA ARG A 89 -18.67 1.19 17.35
C ARG A 89 -18.82 1.24 18.23
N ALA A 90 -19.17 0.94 18.32
CA ALA A 90 -19.33 0.76 18.91
C ALA A 90 -19.54 1.18 19.39
N LEU A 91 -19.83 1.24 19.41
CA LEU A 91 -20.12 1.33 19.67
C LEU A 91 -20.19 1.55 20.32
N VAL A 92 -20.26 1.66 20.39
CA VAL A 92 -20.45 1.58 20.77
C VAL A 92 -20.51 1.70 21.44
N GLU A 93 -20.66 1.62 21.88
CA GLU A 93 -20.82 1.46 22.42
C GLU A 93 -20.84 1.60 22.97
N PRO A 94 -21.08 1.74 23.29
CA PRO A 94 -21.15 1.67 23.87
C PRO A 94 -21.26 1.57 24.19
N ALA A 95 -21.61 1.56 24.43
CA ALA A 95 -21.54 1.23 24.52
C ALA A 95 -21.35 0.94 24.50
#